data_c12286edc750366fd01a95d89cbb6315
#
_entry.id   c12286edc750366fd01a95d89cbb6315
#
_cell.length_a   1.000
_cell.length_b   1.000
_cell.length_c   1.000
_cell.angle_alpha   90.00
_cell.angle_beta   90.00
_cell.angle_gamma   90.00
#
_symmetry.space_group_name_H-M   'P 1'
#
loop_
_entity.id
_entity.type
_entity.pdbx_description
1 polymer ?
#
loop_
_entity_poly.entity_id
_entity_poly.type
_entity_poly.pdbx_seq_one_letter_code
_entity_poly.pdbx_strand_id
1 'polypeptide(L)' 'MGTVIGPVLRRADGYGFDIWNAGKGLTRGYPYRRIEDAHYARKAEIRALSQGRAVAAIVCQTLDEFIAKSTGHEMLAAA' A
#
# COMPACT_ATOMS: atom_id res chain seq x y z
N MET A 1 4.48 -5.90 13.49
CA MET A 1 4.76 -6.02 12.07
C MET A 1 3.65 -5.40 11.29
N GLY A 2 3.97 -4.46 10.47
CA GLY A 2 2.95 -3.66 9.83
C GLY A 2 2.85 -3.90 8.34
N THR A 3 1.67 -3.64 7.85
CA THR A 3 1.40 -3.52 6.44
C THR A 3 1.06 -2.07 6.19
N VAL A 4 1.66 -1.49 5.15
CA VAL A 4 1.43 -0.10 4.78
C VAL A 4 0.83 -0.09 3.38
N ILE A 5 -0.33 0.56 3.24
CA ILE A 5 -1.04 0.64 1.97
C ILE A 5 -0.92 2.06 1.45
N GLY A 6 -0.38 2.21 0.24
CA GLY A 6 -0.21 3.50 -0.39
C GLY A 6 -1.48 4.01 -1.09
N PRO A 7 -1.45 5.25 -1.53
CA PRO A 7 -2.57 5.83 -2.27
C PRO A 7 -2.62 5.32 -3.70
N VAL A 8 -3.76 5.53 -4.36
CA VAL A 8 -3.86 5.26 -5.79
C VAL A 8 -3.06 6.30 -6.55
N LEU A 9 -2.18 5.83 -7.42
CA LEU A 9 -1.30 6.69 -8.22
C LEU A 9 -1.51 6.42 -9.70
N ARG A 10 -1.36 7.47 -10.49
CA ARG A 10 -1.34 7.34 -11.94
C ARG A 10 0.05 6.94 -12.39
N ARG A 11 0.12 5.92 -13.24
CA ARG A 11 1.36 5.42 -13.82
C ARG A 11 1.27 5.36 -15.33
N ALA A 12 2.38 5.04 -15.98
CA ALA A 12 2.43 4.97 -17.43
C ALA A 12 1.45 3.95 -18.01
N ASP A 13 1.22 2.85 -17.29
CA ASP A 13 0.37 1.76 -17.75
C ASP A 13 -1.02 1.75 -17.09
N GLY A 14 -1.36 2.77 -16.30
CA GLY A 14 -2.67 2.86 -15.67
C GLY A 14 -2.62 3.40 -14.26
N TYR A 15 -3.58 2.98 -13.45
CA TYR A 15 -3.70 3.40 -12.06
C TYR A 15 -3.43 2.23 -11.14
N GLY A 16 -2.81 2.48 -10.02
CA GLY A 16 -2.51 1.42 -9.07
C GLY A 16 -2.09 1.95 -7.72
N PHE A 17 -1.89 1.04 -6.80
CA PHE A 17 -1.42 1.37 -5.46
C PHE A 17 -0.41 0.32 -5.02
N ASP A 18 0.48 0.71 -4.12
CA ASP A 18 1.51 -0.18 -3.62
C ASP A 18 1.19 -0.60 -2.20
N ILE A 19 1.64 -1.79 -1.85
CA ILE A 19 1.52 -2.32 -0.48
C ILE A 19 2.93 -2.70 -0.03
N TRP A 20 3.33 -2.21 1.13
CA TRP A 20 4.58 -2.59 1.76
C TRP A 20 4.27 -3.47 2.96
N ASN A 21 4.98 -4.57 3.07
CA ASN A 21 4.82 -5.49 4.19
C ASN A 21 6.19 -5.84 4.74
N ALA A 22 6.33 -5.79 6.07
CA ALA A 22 7.61 -6.00 6.73
C ALA A 22 8.27 -7.33 6.37
N GLY A 23 7.47 -8.36 6.13
CA GLY A 23 8.01 -9.67 5.80
C GLY A 23 8.25 -9.91 4.32
N LYS A 24 7.48 -9.24 3.45
CA LYS A 24 7.52 -9.50 2.01
C LYS A 24 8.09 -8.36 1.19
N GLY A 25 8.23 -7.18 1.77
CA GLY A 25 8.69 -6.01 1.05
C GLY A 25 7.59 -5.34 0.24
N LEU A 26 7.96 -4.69 -0.83
CA LEU A 26 7.04 -3.92 -1.65
C LEU A 26 6.34 -4.79 -2.67
N THR A 27 5.02 -4.70 -2.71
CA THR A 27 4.21 -5.36 -3.71
C THR A 27 3.39 -4.30 -4.44
N ARG A 28 3.40 -4.36 -5.75
CA ARG A 28 2.63 -3.43 -6.57
C ARG A 28 1.34 -4.09 -7.02
N GLY A 29 0.26 -3.32 -6.93
CA GLY A 29 -1.01 -3.75 -7.49
C GLY A 29 -0.96 -3.75 -9.01
N TYR A 30 -1.88 -4.45 -9.62
CA TYR A 30 -1.99 -4.49 -11.07
C TYR A 30 -2.40 -3.14 -11.60
N PRO A 31 -1.97 -2.78 -12.81
CA PRO A 31 -2.45 -1.55 -13.42
C PRO A 31 -3.92 -1.68 -13.81
N TYR A 32 -4.71 -0.73 -13.36
CA TYR A 32 -6.11 -0.65 -13.71
C TYR A 32 -6.30 0.48 -14.72
N ARG A 33 -7.15 0.26 -15.71
CA ARG A 33 -7.40 1.28 -16.73
C ARG A 33 -8.16 2.47 -16.17
N ARG A 34 -9.04 2.20 -15.20
CA ARG A 34 -9.90 3.22 -14.62
C ARG A 34 -9.50 3.46 -13.18
N ILE A 35 -9.49 4.72 -12.80
CA ILE A 35 -9.14 5.10 -11.44
C ILE A 35 -10.13 4.51 -10.43
N GLU A 36 -11.39 4.39 -10.80
CA GLU A 36 -12.43 3.82 -9.93
C GLU A 36 -12.10 2.36 -9.58
N ASP A 37 -11.61 1.61 -10.56
CA ASP A 37 -11.25 0.20 -10.36
C ASP A 37 -10.08 0.08 -9.39
N ALA A 38 -9.10 0.96 -9.50
CA ALA A 38 -7.96 0.98 -8.58
C ALA A 38 -8.43 1.31 -7.17
N HIS A 39 -9.32 2.28 -7.01
CA HIS A 39 -9.87 2.62 -5.70
C HIS A 39 -10.69 1.49 -5.11
N TYR A 40 -11.47 0.81 -5.94
CA TYR A 40 -12.26 -0.33 -5.49
C TYR A 40 -11.37 -1.46 -4.98
N ALA A 41 -10.34 -1.78 -5.76
CA ALA A 41 -9.40 -2.83 -5.39
C ALA A 41 -8.65 -2.47 -4.09
N ARG A 42 -8.29 -1.21 -3.92
CA ARG A 42 -7.63 -0.73 -2.70
C ARG A 42 -8.55 -0.88 -1.49
N LYS A 43 -9.82 -0.51 -1.62
CA LYS A 43 -10.78 -0.68 -0.54
C LYS A 43 -10.96 -2.14 -0.16
N ALA A 44 -11.02 -3.02 -1.16
CA ALA A 44 -11.16 -4.45 -0.93
C ALA A 44 -9.95 -5.00 -0.16
N GLU A 45 -8.76 -4.55 -0.51
CA GLU A 45 -7.52 -4.97 0.16
C GLU A 45 -7.50 -4.50 1.62
N ILE A 46 -7.87 -3.24 1.85
CA ILE A 46 -7.94 -2.68 3.20
C ILE A 46 -8.92 -3.49 4.05
N ARG A 47 -10.08 -3.80 3.49
CA ARG A 47 -11.10 -4.57 4.18
C ARG A 47 -10.62 -5.97 4.53
N ALA A 48 -9.96 -6.63 3.58
CA ALA A 48 -9.44 -7.98 3.80
C ALA A 48 -8.40 -8.01 4.90
N LEU A 49 -7.50 -7.04 4.91
CA LEU A 49 -6.47 -6.94 5.94
C LEU A 49 -7.07 -6.64 7.31
N SER A 50 -8.11 -5.83 7.36
CA SER A 50 -8.76 -5.46 8.62
C SER A 50 -9.56 -6.61 9.22
N GLN A 51 -10.17 -7.45 8.39
CA GLN A 51 -11.03 -8.54 8.85
C GLN A 51 -10.26 -9.75 9.31
N GLY A 52 -9.12 -10.02 8.72
CA GLY A 52 -8.42 -11.28 8.95
C GLY A 52 -7.36 -11.24 10.03
N ARG A 53 -7.05 -10.09 10.59
CA ARG A 53 -5.87 -9.94 11.46
C ARG A 53 -6.12 -9.01 12.62
N ALA A 54 -5.39 -9.28 13.71
CA ALA A 54 -5.35 -8.38 14.84
C ALA A 54 -4.52 -7.13 14.57
N VAL A 55 -3.62 -7.17 13.59
CA VAL A 55 -2.74 -6.06 13.26
C VAL A 55 -3.40 -5.15 12.23
N ALA A 56 -3.55 -3.89 12.58
CA ALA A 56 -4.15 -2.91 11.69
C ALA A 56 -3.16 -2.49 10.61
N ALA A 57 -3.66 -2.34 9.38
CA ALA A 57 -2.87 -1.78 8.30
C ALA A 57 -2.80 -0.26 8.43
N ILE A 58 -1.66 0.32 8.04
CA ILE A 58 -1.51 1.76 7.96
C ILE A 58 -1.93 2.19 6.56
N VAL A 59 -3.00 2.97 6.48
CA VAL A 59 -3.53 3.44 5.20
C VAL A 59 -3.03 4.85 4.96
N CYS A 60 -2.26 5.03 3.88
CA CYS A 60 -1.66 6.31 3.55
C CYS A 60 -2.47 7.03 2.48
N GLN A 61 -2.64 8.34 2.63
CA GLN A 61 -3.40 9.16 1.70
C GLN A 61 -2.53 9.80 0.63
N THR A 62 -1.22 9.90 0.90
CA THR A 62 -0.29 10.52 -0.04
C THR A 62 0.91 9.61 -0.26
N LEU A 63 1.61 9.82 -1.38
CA LEU A 63 2.82 9.08 -1.68
C LEU A 63 3.92 9.40 -0.66
N ASP A 64 4.04 10.65 -0.26
CA ASP A 64 5.04 11.05 0.74
C ASP A 64 4.82 10.33 2.05
N GLU A 65 3.58 10.21 2.47
CA GLU A 65 3.22 9.47 3.67
C GLU A 65 3.59 8.00 3.55
N PHE A 66 3.30 7.40 2.40
CA PHE A 66 3.62 6.00 2.14
C PHE A 66 5.14 5.77 2.19
N ILE A 67 5.90 6.63 1.54
CA ILE A 67 7.36 6.55 1.55
C ILE A 67 7.90 6.68 2.97
N ALA A 68 7.40 7.65 3.72
CA ALA A 68 7.86 7.86 5.09
C ALA A 68 7.59 6.64 5.98
N LYS A 69 6.42 6.03 5.84
CA LYS A 69 6.06 4.88 6.67
C LYS A 69 6.81 3.61 6.28
N SER A 70 7.00 3.35 4.98
CA SER A 70 7.68 2.15 4.53
C SER A 70 9.20 2.29 4.57
N THR A 71 9.74 3.38 4.03
CA THR A 71 11.17 3.61 3.98
C THR A 71 11.77 3.87 5.35
N GLY A 72 11.00 4.52 6.23
CA GLY A 72 11.45 4.74 7.60
C GLY A 72 11.75 3.44 8.31
N HIS A 73 10.96 2.41 8.10
CA HIS A 73 11.21 1.09 8.67
C HIS A 73 12.47 0.46 8.09
N GLU A 74 12.67 0.59 6.79
CA GLU A 74 13.86 0.05 6.14
C GLU A 74 15.13 0.73 6.63
N MET A 75 15.08 2.05 6.77
CA MET A 75 16.22 2.81 7.25
C MET A 75 16.59 2.44 8.68
N LEU A 76 15.60 2.21 9.52
CA LEU A 76 15.84 1.76 10.89
C LEU A 76 16.45 0.36 10.90
N ALA A 77 16.01 -0.50 10.01
CA ALA A 77 16.56 -1.84 9.91
C ALA A 77 17.99 -1.83 9.35
N ALA A 78 18.29 -0.91 8.46
CA ALA A 78 19.62 -0.78 7.88
C ALA A 78 20.61 -0.12 8.82
N ALA A 79 20.12 0.68 9.72
CA ALA A 79 20.98 1.38 10.68
C ALA A 79 21.36 0.45 11.81
#